data_f53e4bee6b362d33f5102e1b47351cf7
#
_entry.id   f53e4bee6b362d33f5102e1b47351cf7
#
_cell.length_a   1.000
_cell.length_b   1.000
_cell.length_c   1.000
_cell.angle_alpha   90.00
_cell.angle_beta   90.00
_cell.angle_gamma   90.00
#
_symmetry.space_group_name_H-M   'P 1'
#
loop_
_entity.id
_entity.type
_entity.pdbx_description
1 polymer ?
#
loop_
_entity_poly.entity_id
_entity_poly.type
_entity_poly.pdbx_seq_one_letter_code
_entity_poly.pdbx_strand_id
1 'polypeptide(L)'
;MAAETDNEKNEKKGGKKGGRTALIICLVAIIVLLGVIIYLLLRKQAPAPAENADTGPERETLVTEENAERVAEEFFKEPPADVPQEYVVTMNAEWTFEDGSKPSDNAYVENSNFNSTGVYFNIIRQDTGEVILESPIIPVGQNMSSIKLDKDLDAGTYDCVCEYHLVDDEGHTLTTVDVSVTIKVLN
;
A
#
# COMPACT_ATOMS: atom_id res chain seq x y z
N MET A 1 76.90 -41.57 52.62
CA MET A 1 76.06 -41.12 53.74
C MET A 1 75.34 -39.89 53.31
N ALA A 2 74.13 -40.04 52.92
CA ALA A 2 72.90 -39.61 53.55
C ALA A 2 72.88 -38.09 53.75
N ALA A 3 71.95 -37.39 53.10
CA ALA A 3 70.60 -37.11 53.55
C ALA A 3 69.83 -36.28 52.50
N GLU A 4 68.70 -36.80 52.28
CA GLU A 4 67.57 -36.11 51.64
C GLU A 4 67.21 -34.79 52.30
N THR A 5 66.72 -33.83 51.54
CA THR A 5 65.70 -32.96 52.03
C THR A 5 64.78 -32.58 50.85
N ASP A 6 63.56 -33.06 50.94
CA ASP A 6 62.41 -32.68 50.23
C ASP A 6 62.16 -31.15 50.18
N ASN A 7 61.80 -30.66 49.09
CA ASN A 7 61.19 -29.34 49.00
C ASN A 7 59.89 -29.40 48.15
N GLU A 8 58.84 -29.59 48.88
CA GLU A 8 57.47 -29.63 48.42
C GLU A 8 57.04 -28.25 47.77
N LYS A 9 56.82 -28.25 46.49
CA LYS A 9 56.36 -27.08 45.74
C LYS A 9 54.84 -27.07 45.69
N ASN A 10 54.27 -26.26 46.54
CA ASN A 10 52.85 -25.99 46.65
C ASN A 10 52.31 -25.28 45.37
N GLU A 11 51.71 -26.00 44.45
CA GLU A 11 51.02 -25.47 43.31
C GLU A 11 49.59 -24.98 43.68
N LYS A 12 49.40 -23.67 43.75
CA LYS A 12 48.10 -23.05 43.86
C LYS A 12 47.34 -23.23 42.55
N LYS A 13 46.36 -24.11 42.52
CA LYS A 13 45.31 -24.17 41.50
C LYS A 13 44.48 -22.93 41.60
N GLY A 14 44.77 -21.92 40.74
CA GLY A 14 43.91 -20.77 40.46
C GLY A 14 42.72 -21.21 39.60
N GLY A 15 41.53 -21.26 40.20
CA GLY A 15 40.32 -21.72 39.55
C GLY A 15 39.86 -20.79 38.42
N LYS A 16 39.77 -21.32 37.21
CA LYS A 16 39.12 -20.68 36.01
C LYS A 16 37.61 -20.54 36.19
N LYS A 17 37.10 -19.81 37.18
CA LYS A 17 35.68 -19.53 37.34
C LYS A 17 35.27 -18.17 36.78
N GLY A 18 36.19 -17.23 36.50
CA GLY A 18 35.88 -15.89 36.00
C GLY A 18 35.49 -15.83 34.53
N GLY A 19 36.00 -16.73 33.68
CA GLY A 19 35.77 -16.69 32.25
C GLY A 19 34.32 -17.03 31.81
N ARG A 20 33.71 -18.00 32.51
CA ARG A 20 32.31 -18.41 32.19
C ARG A 20 31.28 -17.35 32.59
N THR A 21 31.48 -16.69 33.74
CA THR A 21 30.61 -15.63 34.22
C THR A 21 30.71 -14.38 33.32
N ALA A 22 31.91 -13.99 32.91
CA ALA A 22 32.13 -12.91 31.98
C ALA A 22 31.48 -13.20 30.61
N LEU A 23 31.56 -14.43 30.11
CA LEU A 23 30.98 -14.85 28.85
C LEU A 23 29.43 -14.82 28.89
N ILE A 24 28.82 -15.23 30.00
CA ILE A 24 27.36 -15.15 30.22
C ILE A 24 26.90 -13.70 30.28
N ILE A 25 27.63 -12.83 30.97
CA ILE A 25 27.28 -11.38 31.03
C ILE A 25 27.36 -10.75 29.65
N CYS A 26 28.38 -11.04 28.84
CA CYS A 26 28.46 -10.55 27.45
C CYS A 26 27.32 -11.07 26.59
N LEU A 27 26.91 -12.34 26.74
CA LEU A 27 25.85 -12.94 25.99
C LEU A 27 24.49 -12.30 26.32
N VAL A 28 24.22 -12.05 27.60
CA VAL A 28 23.03 -11.33 28.06
C VAL A 28 23.00 -9.88 27.52
N ALA A 29 24.13 -9.19 27.55
CA ALA A 29 24.27 -7.84 27.04
C ALA A 29 23.97 -7.77 25.54
N ILE A 30 24.46 -8.76 24.76
CA ILE A 30 24.15 -8.85 23.30
C ILE A 30 22.66 -9.09 23.05
N ILE A 31 22.02 -9.98 23.82
CA ILE A 31 20.58 -10.26 23.69
C ILE A 31 19.76 -9.01 24.00
N VAL A 32 20.09 -8.27 25.04
CA VAL A 32 19.42 -7.02 25.39
C VAL A 32 19.60 -5.97 24.27
N LEU A 33 20.80 -5.85 23.72
CA LEU A 33 21.12 -4.90 22.67
C LEU A 33 20.38 -5.24 21.37
N LEU A 34 20.31 -6.53 21.00
CA LEU A 34 19.49 -7.00 19.88
C LEU A 34 18.01 -6.75 20.11
N GLY A 35 17.48 -6.97 21.31
CA GLY A 35 16.11 -6.67 21.68
C GLY A 35 15.79 -5.18 21.52
N VAL A 36 16.68 -4.29 21.94
CA VAL A 36 16.54 -2.84 21.76
C VAL A 36 16.58 -2.46 20.28
N ILE A 37 17.47 -3.04 19.49
CA ILE A 37 17.56 -2.78 18.05
C ILE A 37 16.26 -3.23 17.34
N ILE A 38 15.77 -4.43 17.65
CA ILE A 38 14.50 -4.94 17.09
C ILE A 38 13.33 -4.05 17.52
N TYR A 39 13.28 -3.64 18.79
CA TYR A 39 12.26 -2.71 19.27
C TYR A 39 12.30 -1.36 18.56
N LEU A 40 13.49 -0.79 18.34
CA LEU A 40 13.67 0.47 17.61
C LEU A 40 13.34 0.34 16.13
N LEU A 41 13.63 -0.82 15.50
CA LEU A 41 13.25 -1.10 14.11
C LEU A 41 11.73 -1.26 13.96
N LEU A 42 11.09 -1.98 14.88
CA LEU A 42 9.63 -2.13 14.90
C LEU A 42 8.92 -0.79 15.21
N ARG A 43 9.52 0.05 16.06
CA ARG A 43 8.99 1.39 16.35
C ARG A 43 9.16 2.35 15.17
N LYS A 44 10.19 2.14 14.32
CA LYS A 44 10.34 2.90 13.06
C LYS A 44 9.38 2.43 11.96
N GLN A 45 8.77 1.25 12.12
CA GLN A 45 7.69 0.75 11.25
C GLN A 45 6.29 1.09 11.76
N ALA A 46 6.16 1.74 12.91
CA ALA A 46 4.94 2.47 13.19
C ALA A 46 4.88 3.61 12.16
N PRO A 47 3.85 3.67 11.30
CA PRO A 47 3.75 4.76 10.37
C PRO A 47 3.82 6.05 11.17
N ALA A 48 4.75 6.92 10.81
CA ALA A 48 4.70 8.31 11.22
C ALA A 48 3.30 8.81 10.84
N PRO A 49 2.65 9.66 11.65
CA PRO A 49 1.46 10.33 11.17
C PRO A 49 1.86 10.94 9.84
N ALA A 50 1.26 10.47 8.77
CA ALA A 50 1.42 11.05 7.45
C ALA A 50 0.88 12.47 7.56
N GLU A 51 1.81 13.41 7.58
CA GLU A 51 1.51 14.79 7.30
C GLU A 51 1.33 14.84 5.79
N ASN A 52 0.05 14.91 5.39
CA ASN A 52 -0.42 15.30 4.06
C ASN A 52 0.07 14.49 2.84
N ALA A 53 -0.55 13.34 2.67
CA ALA A 53 -1.01 12.92 1.35
C ALA A 53 -2.35 12.25 1.58
N ASP A 54 -3.35 13.05 1.57
CA ASP A 54 -4.64 12.64 1.38
C ASP A 54 -5.14 13.05 0.11
N THR A 55 -6.00 12.38 -0.45
CA THR A 55 -7.39 12.48 -0.11
C THR A 55 -8.13 11.20 -0.46
N GLY A 56 -8.27 10.34 0.50
CA GLY A 56 -9.42 9.45 0.49
C GLY A 56 -10.69 10.26 0.81
N PRO A 57 -11.89 9.78 0.50
CA PRO A 57 -13.12 10.52 0.70
C PRO A 57 -13.18 11.03 2.13
N GLU A 58 -13.21 12.34 2.27
CA GLU A 58 -13.29 13.05 3.54
C GLU A 58 -14.54 12.56 4.26
N ARG A 59 -14.36 11.85 5.37
CA ARG A 59 -15.48 11.44 6.19
C ARG A 59 -16.13 12.71 6.69
N GLU A 60 -17.45 12.83 6.52
CA GLU A 60 -18.23 13.96 6.99
C GLU A 60 -17.80 14.39 8.39
N THR A 61 -17.19 15.56 8.47
CA THR A 61 -16.79 16.13 9.75
C THR A 61 -18.06 16.59 10.46
N LEU A 62 -18.31 16.03 11.65
CA LEU A 62 -19.43 16.47 12.45
C LEU A 62 -19.31 17.99 12.71
N VAL A 63 -20.26 18.76 12.21
CA VAL A 63 -20.29 20.21 12.38
C VAL A 63 -20.65 20.51 13.82
N THR A 64 -19.74 21.17 14.55
CA THR A 64 -19.92 21.67 15.91
C THR A 64 -19.88 23.19 15.90
N GLU A 65 -20.38 23.84 16.97
CA GLU A 65 -20.32 25.31 17.08
C GLU A 65 -18.87 25.85 16.99
N GLU A 66 -17.88 25.05 17.42
CA GLU A 66 -16.46 25.42 17.39
C GLU A 66 -15.82 25.31 15.99
N ASN A 67 -16.31 24.46 15.11
CA ASN A 67 -15.73 24.21 13.77
C ASN A 67 -16.61 24.70 12.61
N ALA A 68 -17.80 25.20 12.90
CA ALA A 68 -18.80 25.57 11.89
C ALA A 68 -18.28 26.60 10.87
N GLU A 69 -17.53 27.61 11.31
CA GLU A 69 -16.93 28.60 10.40
C GLU A 69 -15.89 27.96 9.46
N ARG A 70 -15.02 27.13 9.99
CA ARG A 70 -13.99 26.43 9.20
C ARG A 70 -14.60 25.43 8.22
N VAL A 71 -15.62 24.68 8.67
CA VAL A 71 -16.34 23.74 7.80
C VAL A 71 -17.11 24.50 6.71
N ALA A 72 -17.72 25.64 7.04
CA ALA A 72 -18.39 26.48 6.04
C ALA A 72 -17.38 27.07 5.04
N GLU A 73 -16.21 27.52 5.46
CA GLU A 73 -15.15 28.00 4.56
C GLU A 73 -14.66 26.88 3.62
N GLU A 74 -14.51 25.64 4.12
CA GLU A 74 -14.16 24.48 3.29
C GLU A 74 -15.27 24.14 2.27
N PHE A 75 -16.54 24.16 2.69
CA PHE A 75 -17.68 23.88 1.80
C PHE A 75 -17.88 24.95 0.71
N PHE A 76 -17.50 26.20 0.99
CA PHE A 76 -17.60 27.29 0.01
C PHE A 76 -16.30 27.58 -0.72
N LYS A 77 -15.23 26.79 -0.42
CA LYS A 77 -14.02 26.84 -1.23
C LYS A 77 -14.37 26.34 -2.63
N GLU A 78 -14.24 27.23 -3.62
CA GLU A 78 -14.36 26.79 -5.01
C GLU A 78 -13.36 25.63 -5.24
N PRO A 79 -13.81 24.54 -5.86
CA PRO A 79 -12.89 23.46 -6.23
C PRO A 79 -11.71 24.07 -7.00
N PRO A 80 -10.50 23.49 -6.90
CA PRO A 80 -9.37 23.96 -7.70
C PRO A 80 -9.80 24.14 -9.14
N ALA A 81 -9.40 25.24 -9.78
CA ALA A 81 -9.82 25.61 -11.15
C ALA A 81 -9.50 24.52 -12.18
N ASP A 82 -8.63 23.59 -11.83
CA ASP A 82 -8.15 22.51 -12.69
C ASP A 82 -8.96 21.19 -12.55
N VAL A 83 -9.93 21.12 -11.62
CA VAL A 83 -10.79 19.93 -11.51
C VAL A 83 -11.87 19.99 -12.60
N PRO A 84 -11.92 19.00 -13.51
CA PRO A 84 -12.95 18.95 -14.54
C PRO A 84 -14.36 18.93 -13.94
N GLN A 85 -15.23 19.82 -14.39
CA GLN A 85 -16.64 19.87 -13.95
C GLN A 85 -17.49 18.77 -14.59
N GLU A 86 -17.06 18.26 -15.73
CA GLU A 86 -17.71 17.19 -16.46
C GLU A 86 -16.66 16.21 -16.98
N TYR A 87 -16.95 14.92 -16.88
CA TYR A 87 -16.09 13.85 -17.37
C TYR A 87 -16.94 12.78 -18.08
N VAL A 88 -16.52 12.41 -19.29
CA VAL A 88 -17.18 11.37 -20.08
C VAL A 88 -16.44 10.05 -19.92
N VAL A 89 -17.08 9.11 -19.24
CA VAL A 89 -16.58 7.72 -19.13
C VAL A 89 -17.18 6.90 -20.27
N THR A 90 -16.32 6.29 -21.08
CA THR A 90 -16.70 5.35 -22.12
C THR A 90 -16.07 4.00 -21.85
N MET A 91 -16.87 3.03 -21.43
CA MET A 91 -16.39 1.67 -21.14
C MET A 91 -17.50 0.64 -21.33
N ASN A 92 -17.12 -0.64 -21.51
CA ASN A 92 -18.06 -1.74 -21.39
C ASN A 92 -18.32 -2.05 -19.91
N ALA A 93 -19.59 -2.18 -19.53
CA ALA A 93 -19.98 -2.48 -18.15
C ALA A 93 -19.80 -3.96 -17.76
N GLU A 94 -19.59 -4.83 -18.73
CA GLU A 94 -19.34 -6.26 -18.53
C GLU A 94 -18.11 -6.67 -19.34
N TRP A 95 -17.11 -7.24 -18.65
CA TRP A 95 -15.89 -7.75 -19.26
C TRP A 95 -15.85 -9.27 -19.11
N THR A 96 -15.62 -9.96 -20.22
CA THR A 96 -15.55 -11.41 -20.27
C THR A 96 -14.12 -11.85 -20.57
N PHE A 97 -13.61 -12.76 -19.75
CA PHE A 97 -12.32 -13.39 -19.88
C PHE A 97 -12.53 -14.88 -20.17
N GLU A 98 -11.85 -15.43 -21.17
CA GLU A 98 -11.86 -16.86 -21.42
C GLU A 98 -11.23 -17.61 -20.23
N ASP A 99 -10.22 -16.98 -19.63
CA ASP A 99 -9.39 -17.49 -18.55
C ASP A 99 -8.85 -16.29 -17.78
N GLY A 100 -8.79 -16.37 -16.45
CA GLY A 100 -8.37 -15.24 -15.59
C GLY A 100 -6.95 -14.75 -15.82
N SER A 101 -6.11 -15.54 -16.48
CA SER A 101 -4.73 -15.19 -16.82
C SER A 101 -4.56 -14.59 -18.22
N LYS A 102 -5.63 -14.57 -19.04
CA LYS A 102 -5.61 -14.10 -20.43
C LYS A 102 -6.25 -12.70 -20.57
N PRO A 103 -5.91 -11.96 -21.63
CA PRO A 103 -6.62 -10.72 -21.94
C PRO A 103 -8.10 -10.98 -22.28
N SER A 104 -8.96 -10.01 -21.97
CA SER A 104 -10.36 -9.98 -22.39
C SER A 104 -10.50 -9.51 -23.82
N ASP A 105 -11.40 -10.13 -24.56
CA ASP A 105 -11.74 -9.73 -25.94
C ASP A 105 -12.69 -8.52 -25.99
N ASN A 106 -13.43 -8.25 -24.93
CA ASN A 106 -14.45 -7.20 -24.89
C ASN A 106 -14.23 -6.13 -23.80
N ALA A 107 -13.19 -6.24 -22.99
CA ALA A 107 -12.83 -5.15 -22.08
C ALA A 107 -12.38 -3.94 -22.89
N TYR A 108 -13.01 -2.80 -22.63
CA TYR A 108 -12.76 -1.56 -23.35
C TYR A 108 -12.95 -0.37 -22.43
N VAL A 109 -12.01 0.54 -22.45
CA VAL A 109 -12.03 1.81 -21.73
C VAL A 109 -11.46 2.89 -22.64
N GLU A 110 -12.15 4.02 -22.78
CA GLU A 110 -11.72 5.17 -23.57
C GLU A 110 -11.73 6.43 -22.73
N ASN A 111 -10.67 7.20 -22.79
CA ASN A 111 -10.65 8.57 -22.35
C ASN A 111 -11.09 9.46 -23.51
N SER A 112 -12.34 9.89 -23.47
CA SER A 112 -13.00 10.61 -24.57
C SER A 112 -12.23 11.89 -24.97
N ASN A 113 -12.29 12.25 -26.25
CA ASN A 113 -11.82 13.55 -26.76
C ASN A 113 -12.52 14.77 -26.14
N PHE A 114 -13.66 14.57 -25.46
CA PHE A 114 -14.37 15.64 -24.75
C PHE A 114 -13.79 15.91 -23.36
N ASN A 115 -12.95 15.00 -22.85
CA ASN A 115 -12.28 15.20 -21.58
C ASN A 115 -11.07 16.12 -21.72
N SER A 116 -10.66 16.73 -20.63
CA SER A 116 -9.54 17.70 -20.60
C SER A 116 -8.28 17.15 -19.91
N THR A 117 -8.36 15.99 -19.28
CA THR A 117 -7.28 15.43 -18.44
C THR A 117 -6.98 13.99 -18.81
N GLY A 118 -5.77 13.52 -18.50
CA GLY A 118 -5.46 12.11 -18.47
C GLY A 118 -6.28 11.35 -17.42
N VAL A 119 -6.37 10.03 -17.55
CA VAL A 119 -7.04 9.16 -16.59
C VAL A 119 -6.27 7.86 -16.45
N TYR A 120 -6.22 7.32 -15.24
CA TYR A 120 -5.95 5.90 -15.01
C TYR A 120 -7.11 5.31 -14.19
N PHE A 121 -7.19 3.99 -14.12
CA PHE A 121 -8.24 3.33 -13.34
C PHE A 121 -7.73 2.08 -12.65
N ASN A 122 -8.40 1.76 -11.55
CA ASN A 122 -8.22 0.52 -10.81
C ASN A 122 -9.51 -0.29 -10.88
N ILE A 123 -9.41 -1.60 -11.07
CA ILE A 123 -10.55 -2.50 -10.91
C ILE A 123 -10.45 -3.15 -9.53
N ILE A 124 -11.47 -2.92 -8.72
CA ILE A 124 -11.53 -3.34 -7.32
C ILE A 124 -12.70 -4.30 -7.13
N ARG A 125 -12.46 -5.47 -6.60
CA ARG A 125 -13.52 -6.42 -6.25
C ARG A 125 -14.34 -5.90 -5.06
N GLN A 126 -15.66 -5.90 -5.20
CA GLN A 126 -16.54 -5.41 -4.13
C GLN A 126 -16.61 -6.33 -2.91
N ASP A 127 -16.43 -7.64 -3.10
CA ASP A 127 -16.51 -8.64 -2.03
C ASP A 127 -15.27 -8.68 -1.12
N THR A 128 -14.09 -8.37 -1.68
CA THR A 128 -12.81 -8.46 -0.95
C THR A 128 -12.11 -7.13 -0.77
N GLY A 129 -12.43 -6.11 -1.59
CA GLY A 129 -11.68 -4.86 -1.69
C GLY A 129 -10.32 -5.03 -2.37
N GLU A 130 -10.07 -6.18 -3.01
CA GLU A 130 -8.79 -6.42 -3.69
C GLU A 130 -8.74 -5.69 -5.03
N VAL A 131 -7.63 -4.98 -5.29
CA VAL A 131 -7.32 -4.43 -6.62
C VAL A 131 -6.83 -5.58 -7.51
N ILE A 132 -7.57 -5.84 -8.59
CA ILE A 132 -7.28 -6.92 -9.55
C ILE A 132 -6.70 -6.43 -10.87
N LEU A 133 -6.71 -5.11 -11.10
CA LEU A 133 -6.09 -4.44 -12.24
C LEU A 133 -5.74 -3.00 -11.89
N GLU A 134 -4.55 -2.57 -12.26
CA GLU A 134 -4.11 -1.18 -12.26
C GLU A 134 -3.74 -0.77 -13.68
N SER A 135 -4.42 0.24 -14.24
CA SER A 135 -4.15 0.67 -15.61
C SER A 135 -3.00 1.68 -15.67
N PRO A 136 -2.30 1.80 -16.80
CA PRO A 136 -1.49 2.97 -17.08
C PRO A 136 -2.36 4.22 -17.27
N ILE A 137 -1.76 5.40 -17.28
CA ILE A 137 -2.45 6.65 -17.65
C ILE A 137 -2.85 6.58 -19.13
N ILE A 138 -4.13 6.85 -19.39
CA ILE A 138 -4.72 6.92 -20.73
C ILE A 138 -4.88 8.40 -21.09
N PRO A 139 -4.11 8.92 -22.05
CA PRO A 139 -4.25 10.31 -22.50
C PRO A 139 -5.63 10.57 -23.11
N VAL A 140 -6.02 11.84 -23.19
CA VAL A 140 -7.26 12.27 -23.85
C VAL A 140 -7.32 11.75 -25.29
N GLY A 141 -8.45 11.17 -25.67
CA GLY A 141 -8.69 10.59 -26.99
C GLY A 141 -8.05 9.22 -27.23
N GLN A 142 -7.46 8.63 -26.22
CA GLN A 142 -6.88 7.27 -26.31
C GLN A 142 -7.77 6.24 -25.60
N ASN A 143 -7.56 4.97 -25.94
CA ASN A 143 -8.31 3.87 -25.34
C ASN A 143 -7.41 2.69 -24.98
N MET A 144 -7.91 1.84 -24.10
CA MET A 144 -7.38 0.52 -23.81
C MET A 144 -8.37 -0.56 -24.24
N SER A 145 -7.87 -1.58 -24.92
CA SER A 145 -8.57 -2.81 -25.28
C SER A 145 -7.67 -4.01 -25.02
N SER A 146 -8.20 -5.21 -25.14
CA SER A 146 -7.45 -6.45 -24.82
C SER A 146 -6.84 -6.40 -23.41
N ILE A 147 -7.61 -5.91 -22.46
CA ILE A 147 -7.19 -5.66 -21.09
C ILE A 147 -6.97 -7.01 -20.39
N LYS A 148 -5.83 -7.16 -19.71
CA LYS A 148 -5.50 -8.32 -18.89
C LYS A 148 -5.54 -7.95 -17.41
N LEU A 149 -6.09 -8.84 -16.57
CA LEU A 149 -6.03 -8.68 -15.13
C LEU A 149 -4.60 -8.87 -14.60
N ASP A 150 -4.26 -8.15 -13.54
CA ASP A 150 -2.98 -8.32 -12.82
C ASP A 150 -3.04 -9.51 -11.87
N LYS A 151 -4.26 -9.92 -11.50
CA LYS A 151 -4.54 -11.10 -10.66
C LYS A 151 -5.20 -12.18 -11.51
N ASP A 152 -4.73 -13.40 -11.34
CA ASP A 152 -5.38 -14.58 -11.91
C ASP A 152 -6.64 -14.90 -11.09
N LEU A 153 -7.78 -14.93 -11.74
CA LEU A 153 -9.07 -15.22 -11.11
C LEU A 153 -9.59 -16.59 -11.56
N ASP A 154 -10.13 -17.34 -10.63
CA ASP A 154 -10.87 -18.57 -10.92
C ASP A 154 -12.11 -18.29 -11.78
N ALA A 155 -12.65 -19.35 -12.44
CA ALA A 155 -13.91 -19.24 -13.16
C ALA A 155 -15.03 -18.73 -12.23
N GLY A 156 -15.74 -17.69 -12.68
CA GLY A 156 -16.77 -17.05 -11.85
C GLY A 156 -17.25 -15.72 -12.39
N THR A 157 -18.14 -15.09 -11.63
CA THR A 157 -18.63 -13.74 -11.88
C THR A 157 -18.32 -12.87 -10.66
N TYR A 158 -17.73 -11.73 -10.89
CA TYR A 158 -17.25 -10.81 -9.85
C TYR A 158 -17.84 -9.43 -10.07
N ASP A 159 -18.53 -8.92 -9.06
CA ASP A 159 -18.96 -7.54 -9.03
C ASP A 159 -17.78 -6.68 -8.59
N CYS A 160 -17.43 -5.70 -9.42
CA CYS A 160 -16.28 -4.84 -9.24
C CYS A 160 -16.66 -3.36 -9.37
N VAL A 161 -15.76 -2.51 -8.88
CA VAL A 161 -15.78 -1.08 -9.13
C VAL A 161 -14.56 -0.76 -9.99
N CYS A 162 -14.79 0.00 -11.06
CA CYS A 162 -13.76 0.69 -11.81
C CYS A 162 -13.63 2.09 -11.22
N GLU A 163 -12.60 2.33 -10.42
CA GLU A 163 -12.28 3.61 -9.83
C GLU A 163 -11.40 4.39 -10.80
N TYR A 164 -11.94 5.44 -11.43
CA TYR A 164 -11.21 6.32 -12.33
C TYR A 164 -10.56 7.45 -11.55
N HIS A 165 -9.28 7.68 -11.82
CA HIS A 165 -8.50 8.78 -11.30
C HIS A 165 -8.20 9.76 -12.43
N LEU A 166 -8.83 10.93 -12.40
CA LEU A 166 -8.50 12.01 -13.32
C LEU A 166 -7.21 12.67 -12.84
N VAL A 167 -6.25 12.87 -13.72
CA VAL A 167 -4.90 13.32 -13.33
C VAL A 167 -4.49 14.59 -14.06
N ASP A 168 -3.67 15.40 -13.41
CA ASP A 168 -2.99 16.54 -14.00
C ASP A 168 -1.84 16.10 -14.93
N ASP A 169 -1.13 17.06 -15.51
CA ASP A 169 0.01 16.81 -16.40
C ASP A 169 1.20 16.18 -15.69
N GLU A 170 1.29 16.31 -14.37
CA GLU A 170 2.31 15.68 -13.52
C GLU A 170 1.89 14.28 -13.05
N GLY A 171 0.64 13.86 -13.30
CA GLY A 171 0.09 12.56 -12.92
C GLY A 171 -0.50 12.51 -11.51
N HIS A 172 -0.72 13.63 -10.85
CA HIS A 172 -1.41 13.69 -9.57
C HIS A 172 -2.91 13.59 -9.76
N THR A 173 -3.58 12.84 -8.89
CA THR A 173 -5.03 12.68 -8.93
C THR A 173 -5.73 14.00 -8.56
N LEU A 174 -6.57 14.51 -9.45
CA LEU A 174 -7.42 15.68 -9.26
C LEU A 174 -8.75 15.29 -8.60
N THR A 175 -9.34 14.19 -9.06
CA THR A 175 -10.61 13.65 -8.55
C THR A 175 -10.76 12.19 -8.96
N THR A 176 -11.71 11.48 -8.34
CA THR A 176 -12.05 10.10 -8.66
C THR A 176 -13.52 9.95 -9.06
N VAL A 177 -13.79 8.96 -9.91
CA VAL A 177 -15.15 8.60 -10.34
C VAL A 177 -15.28 7.08 -10.34
N ASP A 178 -16.30 6.57 -9.65
CA ASP A 178 -16.56 5.15 -9.52
C ASP A 178 -17.61 4.70 -10.52
N VAL A 179 -17.33 3.61 -11.25
CA VAL A 179 -18.25 2.98 -12.19
C VAL A 179 -18.33 1.48 -11.88
N SER A 180 -19.54 0.96 -11.75
CA SER A 180 -19.73 -0.49 -11.56
C SER A 180 -19.38 -1.26 -12.83
N VAL A 181 -18.64 -2.34 -12.68
CA VAL A 181 -18.29 -3.26 -13.76
C VAL A 181 -18.41 -4.72 -13.29
N THR A 182 -18.89 -5.59 -14.16
CA THR A 182 -18.97 -7.03 -13.89
C THR A 182 -17.87 -7.75 -14.66
N ILE A 183 -17.06 -8.50 -13.97
CA ILE A 183 -16.01 -9.36 -14.53
C ILE A 183 -16.52 -10.80 -14.57
N LYS A 184 -16.48 -11.42 -15.76
CA LYS A 184 -16.80 -12.84 -15.96
C LYS A 184 -15.57 -13.61 -16.43
N VAL A 185 -15.20 -14.64 -15.71
CA VAL A 185 -14.14 -15.59 -16.06
C VAL A 185 -14.81 -16.94 -16.39
N LEU A 186 -14.57 -17.47 -17.59
CA LEU A 186 -15.29 -18.64 -18.10
C LEU A 186 -14.66 -19.97 -17.71
N ASN A 187 -13.31 -20.04 -17.55
CA ASN A 187 -12.56 -21.26 -17.26
C ASN A 187 -11.48 -21.02 -16.20
#